data_908830cbe8ff9d11b97ae678df222615
#
_entry.id   908830cbe8ff9d11b97ae678df222615
#
_cell.length_a   1.000
_cell.length_b   1.000
_cell.length_c   1.000
_cell.angle_alpha   90.00
_cell.angle_beta   90.00
_cell.angle_gamma   90.00
#
_symmetry.space_group_name_H-M   'P 1'
#
loop_
_entity.id
_entity.type
_entity.pdbx_description
1 polymer ?
#
loop_
_entity_poly.entity_id
_entity_poly.type
_entity_poly.pdbx_seq_one_letter_code
_entity_poly.pdbx_strand_id
1 'polypeptide(L)'
;KKGHLVREFDIVNGNHEDMTHIPNTFLRNVIMDSDFVFFLAFDVGGSRYLKKYQHTYDFINNNTRMMTNTFDLLKTYDKNFVFASSQMSNLSFSPYGLLKNLGELYTKSLSGLTTKFWNVYGIEKDYEKSHVITDFIRKGFETGVIDMITDGQEEREFLYAQDCCEALETVMN
;
A
#
# COMPACT_ATOMS: atom_id res chain seq x y z
N LYS A 1 9.41 1.49 -17.05
CA LYS A 1 9.50 2.77 -17.82
C LYS A 1 9.18 2.61 -19.31
N LYS A 2 8.22 1.83 -19.71
CA LYS A 2 7.85 1.53 -21.11
C LYS A 2 7.28 2.73 -21.89
N GLY A 3 7.96 3.88 -21.84
CA GLY A 3 7.54 5.13 -22.49
C GLY A 3 6.68 6.07 -21.61
N HIS A 4 6.32 5.66 -20.41
CA HIS A 4 5.56 6.49 -19.48
C HIS A 4 6.47 7.46 -18.72
N LEU A 5 6.02 8.70 -18.52
CA LEU A 5 6.59 9.63 -17.57
C LEU A 5 6.03 9.33 -16.19
N VAL A 6 6.86 8.80 -15.30
CA VAL A 6 6.46 8.46 -13.92
C VAL A 6 6.84 9.58 -12.98
N ARG A 7 5.87 10.07 -12.20
CA ARG A 7 6.08 10.96 -11.05
C ARG A 7 5.86 10.16 -9.77
N GLU A 8 6.87 10.09 -8.94
CA GLU A 8 6.80 9.45 -7.63
C GLU A 8 6.35 10.47 -6.59
N PHE A 9 5.55 10.02 -5.64
CA PHE A 9 5.16 10.79 -4.46
C PHE A 9 5.21 9.84 -3.26
N ASP A 10 6.21 10.03 -2.39
CA ASP A 10 6.44 9.18 -1.22
C ASP A 10 7.08 10.01 -0.10
N ILE A 11 6.61 9.82 1.12
CA ILE A 11 7.12 10.51 2.31
C ILE A 11 8.63 10.30 2.53
N VAL A 12 9.21 9.24 1.98
CA VAL A 12 10.67 9.01 2.04
C VAL A 12 11.47 10.09 1.30
N ASN A 13 10.85 10.82 0.37
CA ASN A 13 11.47 11.92 -0.37
C ASN A 13 11.45 13.25 0.42
N GLY A 14 10.69 13.31 1.51
CA GLY A 14 10.61 14.47 2.39
C GLY A 14 9.18 14.80 2.84
N ASN A 15 9.06 15.62 3.89
CA ASN A 15 7.78 15.97 4.51
C ASN A 15 6.79 16.69 3.57
N HIS A 16 7.24 17.28 2.46
CA HIS A 16 6.36 17.89 1.47
C HIS A 16 5.57 16.84 0.67
N GLU A 17 6.00 15.58 0.70
CA GLU A 17 5.32 14.43 0.12
C GLU A 17 4.52 13.62 1.16
N ASP A 18 4.16 14.22 2.29
CA ASP A 18 3.27 13.61 3.28
C ASP A 18 1.79 13.80 2.89
N MET A 19 1.14 12.70 2.54
CA MET A 19 -0.27 12.68 2.14
C MET A 19 -1.24 12.94 3.30
N THR A 20 -0.77 12.93 4.55
CA THR A 20 -1.63 13.19 5.72
C THR A 20 -1.88 14.67 5.98
N HIS A 21 -1.11 15.56 5.37
CA HIS A 21 -1.21 17.01 5.53
C HIS A 21 -2.08 17.68 4.47
N ILE A 22 -2.93 18.61 4.89
CA ILE A 22 -3.71 19.51 4.03
C ILE A 22 -3.50 20.96 4.49
N PRO A 23 -3.36 21.92 3.54
CA PRO A 23 -3.29 21.72 2.09
C PRO A 23 -1.92 21.18 1.67
N ASN A 24 -1.91 20.15 0.82
CA ASN A 24 -0.69 19.68 0.18
C ASN A 24 -0.69 20.09 -1.30
N THR A 25 -0.06 21.22 -1.60
CA THR A 25 0.00 21.77 -2.96
C THR A 25 0.78 20.85 -3.90
N PHE A 26 1.81 20.15 -3.39
CA PHE A 26 2.61 19.25 -4.19
C PHE A 26 1.80 18.01 -4.60
N LEU A 27 1.11 17.35 -3.67
CA LEU A 27 0.20 16.24 -3.97
C LEU A 27 -0.87 16.64 -4.98
N ARG A 28 -1.48 17.83 -4.77
CA ARG A 28 -2.48 18.36 -5.69
C ARG A 28 -1.93 18.50 -7.11
N ASN A 29 -0.74 19.11 -7.27
CA ASN A 29 -0.14 19.32 -8.58
C ASN A 29 0.23 17.99 -9.26
N VAL A 30 0.80 17.04 -8.52
CA VAL A 30 1.14 15.72 -9.06
C VAL A 30 -0.12 15.00 -9.56
N ILE A 31 -1.21 15.00 -8.79
CA ILE A 31 -2.47 14.36 -9.22
C ILE A 31 -3.07 15.12 -10.41
N MET A 32 -3.13 16.45 -10.35
CA MET A 32 -3.70 17.28 -11.41
C MET A 32 -3.00 17.06 -12.76
N ASP A 33 -1.68 16.93 -12.77
CA ASP A 33 -0.86 16.77 -13.97
C ASP A 33 -0.73 15.30 -14.46
N SER A 34 -1.29 14.33 -13.73
CA SER A 34 -1.21 12.91 -14.09
C SER A 34 -2.39 12.49 -14.96
N ASP A 35 -2.16 11.61 -15.94
CA ASP A 35 -3.23 10.98 -16.74
C ASP A 35 -3.83 9.77 -16.00
N PHE A 36 -3.01 9.08 -15.19
CA PHE A 36 -3.41 7.93 -14.40
C PHE A 36 -2.68 7.93 -13.05
N VAL A 37 -3.37 7.53 -11.97
CA VAL A 37 -2.81 7.52 -10.62
C VAL A 37 -2.78 6.10 -10.05
N PHE A 38 -1.61 5.62 -9.67
CA PHE A 38 -1.44 4.42 -8.86
C PHE A 38 -1.45 4.81 -7.38
N PHE A 39 -2.58 4.68 -6.73
CA PHE A 39 -2.70 4.95 -5.30
C PHE A 39 -2.28 3.72 -4.49
N LEU A 40 -0.96 3.61 -4.25
CA LEU A 40 -0.33 2.49 -3.56
C LEU A 40 0.00 2.81 -2.10
N ALA A 41 0.09 4.10 -1.75
CA ALA A 41 0.50 4.54 -0.42
C ALA A 41 -0.47 4.10 0.68
N PHE A 42 0.11 3.54 1.73
CA PHE A 42 -0.59 3.15 2.96
C PHE A 42 0.42 2.95 4.08
N ASP A 43 0.07 3.33 5.31
CA ASP A 43 0.88 2.95 6.46
C ASP A 43 0.62 1.48 6.76
N VAL A 44 1.53 0.62 6.32
CA VAL A 44 1.40 -0.83 6.36
C VAL A 44 2.77 -1.49 6.45
N GLY A 45 2.80 -2.71 6.91
CA GLY A 45 3.97 -3.59 6.95
C GLY A 45 3.53 -5.04 7.10
N GLY A 46 4.49 -5.93 7.30
CA GLY A 46 4.23 -7.35 7.54
C GLY A 46 3.43 -7.63 8.81
N SER A 47 3.16 -8.91 9.07
CA SER A 47 2.29 -9.35 10.18
C SER A 47 2.73 -8.81 11.54
N ARG A 48 4.03 -8.68 11.81
CA ARG A 48 4.57 -8.12 13.06
C ARG A 48 4.20 -6.65 13.23
N TYR A 49 4.36 -5.87 12.16
CA TYR A 49 4.00 -4.47 12.13
C TYR A 49 2.51 -4.27 12.39
N LEU A 50 1.65 -4.97 11.66
CA LEU A 50 0.20 -4.89 11.83
C LEU A 50 -0.23 -5.33 13.24
N LYS A 51 0.34 -6.42 13.78
CA LYS A 51 0.03 -6.87 15.15
C LYS A 51 0.34 -5.80 16.19
N LYS A 52 1.39 -5.02 15.99
CA LYS A 52 1.84 -3.97 16.92
C LYS A 52 1.05 -2.67 16.77
N TYR A 53 0.73 -2.25 15.53
CA TYR A 53 0.31 -0.88 15.26
C TYR A 53 -1.13 -0.72 14.77
N GLN A 54 -1.76 -1.72 14.13
CA GLN A 54 -3.05 -1.53 13.45
C GLN A 54 -4.20 -1.05 14.36
N HIS A 55 -4.09 -1.24 15.68
CA HIS A 55 -5.08 -0.80 16.67
C HIS A 55 -4.74 0.55 17.29
N THR A 56 -3.64 1.21 16.90
CA THR A 56 -3.28 2.52 17.41
C THR A 56 -4.05 3.62 16.71
N TYR A 57 -4.26 4.73 17.42
CA TYR A 57 -4.88 5.93 16.87
C TYR A 57 -4.11 6.44 15.64
N ASP A 58 -2.78 6.51 15.73
CA ASP A 58 -1.94 7.05 14.66
C ASP A 58 -2.04 6.23 13.39
N PHE A 59 -2.01 4.89 13.48
CA PHE A 59 -2.18 4.02 12.32
C PHE A 59 -3.52 4.26 11.63
N ILE A 60 -4.61 4.29 12.40
CA ILE A 60 -5.97 4.50 11.87
C ILE A 60 -6.09 5.91 11.27
N ASN A 61 -5.66 6.93 12.00
CA ASN A 61 -5.75 8.32 11.58
C ASN A 61 -4.91 8.62 10.34
N ASN A 62 -3.66 8.16 10.29
CA ASN A 62 -2.78 8.38 9.14
C ASN A 62 -3.36 7.78 7.87
N ASN A 63 -3.80 6.51 7.92
CA ASN A 63 -4.40 5.86 6.76
C ASN A 63 -5.72 6.51 6.33
N THR A 64 -6.55 6.91 7.29
CA THR A 64 -7.80 7.63 6.99
C THR A 64 -7.51 8.96 6.29
N ARG A 65 -6.56 9.75 6.81
CA ARG A 65 -6.18 11.04 6.21
C ARG A 65 -5.58 10.88 4.82
N MET A 66 -4.66 9.93 4.62
CA MET A 66 -4.12 9.63 3.30
C MET A 66 -5.23 9.31 2.29
N MET A 67 -6.17 8.46 2.68
CA MET A 67 -7.29 8.09 1.81
C MET A 67 -8.19 9.29 1.50
N THR A 68 -8.68 10.01 2.51
CA THR A 68 -9.60 11.13 2.28
C THR A 68 -8.95 12.22 1.43
N ASN A 69 -7.71 12.60 1.74
CA ASN A 69 -6.99 13.63 0.99
C ASN A 69 -6.79 13.25 -0.48
N THR A 70 -6.43 11.99 -0.73
CA THR A 70 -6.17 11.53 -2.09
C THR A 70 -7.46 11.35 -2.88
N PHE A 71 -8.49 10.71 -2.31
CA PHE A 71 -9.77 10.53 -3.01
C PHE A 71 -10.48 11.85 -3.31
N ASP A 72 -10.38 12.85 -2.42
CA ASP A 72 -10.91 14.19 -2.68
C ASP A 72 -10.24 14.85 -3.90
N LEU A 73 -8.94 14.70 -4.05
CA LEU A 73 -8.20 15.21 -5.22
C LEU A 73 -8.53 14.42 -6.48
N LEU A 74 -8.59 13.08 -6.41
CA LEU A 74 -8.97 12.22 -7.53
C LEU A 74 -10.37 12.58 -8.06
N LYS A 75 -11.32 12.81 -7.15
CA LYS A 75 -12.66 13.29 -7.48
C LYS A 75 -12.64 14.70 -8.10
N THR A 76 -11.88 15.61 -7.47
CA THR A 76 -11.86 17.03 -7.90
C THR A 76 -11.31 17.19 -9.32
N TYR A 77 -10.32 16.39 -9.68
CA TYR A 77 -9.65 16.44 -10.98
C TYR A 77 -10.10 15.34 -11.96
N ASP A 78 -11.12 14.57 -11.60
CA ASP A 78 -11.71 13.49 -12.42
C ASP A 78 -10.64 12.55 -12.99
N LYS A 79 -9.82 11.97 -12.10
CA LYS A 79 -8.66 11.16 -12.50
C LYS A 79 -8.97 9.68 -12.57
N ASN A 80 -8.48 9.04 -13.63
CA ASN A 80 -8.39 7.58 -13.69
C ASN A 80 -7.35 7.10 -12.67
N PHE A 81 -7.68 6.06 -11.92
CA PHE A 81 -6.78 5.55 -10.90
C PHE A 81 -7.03 4.08 -10.56
N VAL A 82 -6.02 3.46 -9.96
CA VAL A 82 -6.13 2.18 -9.28
C VAL A 82 -5.77 2.32 -7.81
N PHE A 83 -6.58 1.76 -6.94
CA PHE A 83 -6.34 1.67 -5.50
C PHE A 83 -5.79 0.29 -5.13
N ALA A 84 -4.67 0.27 -4.42
CA ALA A 84 -4.08 -0.94 -3.88
C ALA A 84 -4.81 -1.39 -2.60
N SER A 85 -5.69 -2.37 -2.73
CA SER A 85 -6.35 -3.04 -1.62
C SER A 85 -5.60 -4.30 -1.18
N SER A 86 -6.20 -5.10 -0.34
CA SER A 86 -5.61 -6.30 0.25
C SER A 86 -6.65 -7.42 0.35
N GLN A 87 -6.19 -8.65 0.33
CA GLN A 87 -7.01 -9.80 0.71
C GLN A 87 -7.68 -9.62 2.09
N MET A 88 -7.05 -8.86 2.99
CA MET A 88 -7.58 -8.60 4.33
C MET A 88 -8.78 -7.66 4.35
N SER A 89 -9.15 -7.02 3.25
CA SER A 89 -10.29 -6.09 3.19
C SER A 89 -11.64 -6.73 3.58
N ASN A 90 -11.73 -8.05 3.53
CA ASN A 90 -12.92 -8.79 3.96
C ASN A 90 -12.92 -9.15 5.47
N LEU A 91 -11.87 -8.83 6.21
CA LEU A 91 -11.71 -9.19 7.61
C LEU A 91 -12.22 -8.07 8.53
N SER A 92 -13.46 -8.18 9.00
CA SER A 92 -14.11 -7.17 9.85
C SER A 92 -13.44 -6.96 11.22
N PHE A 93 -12.63 -7.89 11.68
CA PHE A 93 -11.90 -7.79 12.95
C PHE A 93 -10.53 -7.08 12.83
N SER A 94 -10.08 -6.79 11.61
CA SER A 94 -8.81 -6.12 11.34
C SER A 94 -9.02 -4.64 11.01
N PRO A 95 -8.53 -3.68 11.81
CA PRO A 95 -8.57 -2.27 11.44
C PRO A 95 -7.94 -1.99 10.07
N TYR A 96 -6.81 -2.62 9.77
CA TYR A 96 -6.20 -2.55 8.44
C TYR A 96 -7.15 -3.04 7.34
N GLY A 97 -7.79 -4.19 7.57
CA GLY A 97 -8.76 -4.74 6.62
C GLY A 97 -9.96 -3.81 6.41
N LEU A 98 -10.52 -3.27 7.49
CA LEU A 98 -11.63 -2.30 7.43
C LEU A 98 -11.26 -1.02 6.66
N LEU A 99 -10.05 -0.49 6.88
CA LEU A 99 -9.56 0.68 6.15
C LEU A 99 -9.38 0.38 4.66
N LYS A 100 -8.84 -0.79 4.30
CA LYS A 100 -8.76 -1.22 2.89
C LYS A 100 -10.15 -1.39 2.26
N ASN A 101 -11.11 -1.95 2.99
CA ASN A 101 -12.50 -2.04 2.53
C ASN A 101 -13.12 -0.65 2.31
N LEU A 102 -12.90 0.29 3.23
CA LEU A 102 -13.33 1.67 3.06
C LEU A 102 -12.74 2.29 1.78
N GLY A 103 -11.45 2.06 1.51
CA GLY A 103 -10.79 2.50 0.27
C GLY A 103 -11.44 1.90 -0.98
N GLU A 104 -11.86 0.62 -0.94
CA GLU A 104 -12.60 -0.02 -2.04
C GLU A 104 -13.97 0.66 -2.28
N LEU A 105 -14.67 1.06 -1.19
CA LEU A 105 -15.94 1.78 -1.32
C LEU A 105 -15.76 3.16 -1.97
N TYR A 106 -14.72 3.92 -1.56
CA TYR A 106 -14.36 5.18 -2.23
C TYR A 106 -14.03 4.94 -3.72
N THR A 107 -13.19 3.95 -3.99
CA THR A 107 -12.77 3.60 -5.36
C THR A 107 -13.97 3.28 -6.24
N LYS A 108 -14.89 2.45 -5.75
CA LYS A 108 -16.13 2.10 -6.46
C LYS A 108 -17.00 3.33 -6.69
N SER A 109 -17.13 4.22 -5.72
CA SER A 109 -17.96 5.43 -5.83
C SER A 109 -17.42 6.43 -6.86
N LEU A 110 -16.13 6.39 -7.15
CA LEU A 110 -15.44 7.23 -8.14
C LEU A 110 -15.16 6.49 -9.46
N SER A 111 -15.72 5.30 -9.66
CA SER A 111 -15.50 4.46 -10.84
C SER A 111 -14.03 4.12 -11.09
N GLY A 112 -13.18 4.14 -10.04
CA GLY A 112 -11.79 3.72 -10.10
C GLY A 112 -11.63 2.19 -10.12
N LEU A 113 -10.39 1.74 -10.32
CA LEU A 113 -10.03 0.33 -10.34
C LEU A 113 -9.47 -0.10 -8.98
N THR A 114 -9.78 -1.32 -8.55
CA THR A 114 -9.23 -1.90 -7.32
C THR A 114 -8.40 -3.13 -7.65
N THR A 115 -7.17 -3.18 -7.13
CA THR A 115 -6.37 -4.40 -7.12
C THR A 115 -6.22 -4.91 -5.69
N LYS A 116 -6.47 -6.22 -5.47
CA LYS A 116 -6.29 -6.86 -4.16
C LYS A 116 -5.00 -7.64 -4.15
N PHE A 117 -4.06 -7.20 -3.32
CA PHE A 117 -2.80 -7.90 -3.16
C PHE A 117 -2.87 -8.95 -2.05
N TRP A 118 -2.22 -10.08 -2.31
CA TRP A 118 -1.89 -11.09 -1.31
C TRP A 118 -0.50 -10.79 -0.74
N ASN A 119 0.40 -11.75 -0.82
CA ASN A 119 1.75 -11.55 -0.29
C ASN A 119 2.69 -11.19 -1.44
N VAL A 120 2.96 -9.92 -1.63
CA VAL A 120 3.98 -9.46 -2.59
C VAL A 120 5.35 -9.56 -1.91
N TYR A 121 6.33 -10.13 -2.60
CA TYR A 121 7.70 -10.22 -2.10
C TYR A 121 8.70 -9.64 -3.10
N GLY A 122 9.82 -9.17 -2.57
CA GLY A 122 10.90 -8.57 -3.34
C GLY A 122 11.97 -8.02 -2.40
N ILE A 123 12.76 -7.06 -2.87
CA ILE A 123 13.78 -6.41 -2.05
C ILE A 123 13.09 -5.38 -1.14
N GLU A 124 13.15 -5.59 0.18
CA GLU A 124 12.63 -4.68 1.19
C GLU A 124 13.78 -4.00 1.92
N LYS A 125 13.68 -2.68 2.11
CA LYS A 125 14.73 -1.88 2.79
C LYS A 125 14.42 -1.63 4.25
N ASP A 126 13.13 -1.57 4.62
CA ASP A 126 12.66 -1.36 5.98
C ASP A 126 12.36 -2.71 6.65
N TYR A 127 13.30 -3.15 7.48
CA TYR A 127 13.20 -4.46 8.15
C TYR A 127 12.13 -4.50 9.25
N GLU A 128 11.72 -3.37 9.82
CA GLU A 128 10.60 -3.35 10.78
C GLU A 128 9.28 -3.65 10.09
N LYS A 129 9.13 -3.25 8.83
CA LYS A 129 7.96 -3.47 8.00
C LYS A 129 8.05 -4.71 7.12
N SER A 130 9.18 -5.44 7.16
CA SER A 130 9.44 -6.56 6.24
C SER A 130 8.42 -7.68 6.35
N HIS A 131 8.22 -8.35 5.22
CA HIS A 131 7.37 -9.53 5.10
C HIS A 131 8.15 -10.82 5.33
N VAL A 132 7.45 -11.93 5.43
CA VAL A 132 7.99 -13.22 5.89
C VAL A 132 9.20 -13.70 5.10
N ILE A 133 9.21 -13.56 3.76
CA ILE A 133 10.33 -14.05 2.93
C ILE A 133 11.61 -13.28 3.24
N THR A 134 11.56 -11.94 3.24
CA THR A 134 12.71 -11.10 3.58
C THR A 134 13.17 -11.34 5.02
N ASP A 135 12.24 -11.44 5.97
CA ASP A 135 12.56 -11.69 7.38
C ASP A 135 13.25 -13.05 7.57
N PHE A 136 12.78 -14.11 6.92
CA PHE A 136 13.37 -15.45 7.02
C PHE A 136 14.76 -15.52 6.38
N ILE A 137 14.93 -14.92 5.21
CA ILE A 137 16.23 -14.83 4.54
C ILE A 137 17.23 -14.11 5.45
N ARG A 138 16.85 -12.94 5.98
CA ARG A 138 17.71 -12.15 6.88
C ARG A 138 18.10 -12.96 8.13
N LYS A 139 17.13 -13.53 8.83
CA LYS A 139 17.40 -14.34 10.04
C LYS A 139 18.29 -15.52 9.74
N GLY A 140 18.05 -16.24 8.66
CA GLY A 140 18.89 -17.37 8.26
C GLY A 140 20.34 -16.96 8.04
N PHE A 141 20.59 -15.81 7.41
CA PHE A 141 21.95 -15.30 7.19
C PHE A 141 22.61 -14.71 8.45
N GLU A 142 21.86 -13.97 9.28
CA GLU A 142 22.41 -13.27 10.45
C GLU A 142 22.62 -14.18 11.65
N THR A 143 21.72 -15.11 11.88
CA THR A 143 21.68 -15.89 13.13
C THR A 143 21.76 -17.41 12.91
N GLY A 144 21.57 -17.88 11.69
CA GLY A 144 21.42 -19.31 11.38
C GLY A 144 20.12 -19.94 11.89
N VAL A 145 19.22 -19.14 12.49
CA VAL A 145 17.97 -19.62 13.08
C VAL A 145 16.80 -18.80 12.54
N ILE A 146 15.74 -19.49 12.10
CA ILE A 146 14.48 -18.89 11.68
C ILE A 146 13.45 -19.16 12.77
N ASP A 147 13.22 -18.15 13.64
CA ASP A 147 12.14 -18.18 14.60
C ASP A 147 10.82 -17.77 13.92
N MET A 148 9.81 -18.61 14.01
CA MET A 148 8.50 -18.36 13.44
C MET A 148 7.49 -17.93 14.53
N ILE A 149 6.50 -17.14 14.15
CA ILE A 149 5.42 -16.70 15.05
C ILE A 149 4.38 -17.83 15.20
N THR A 150 4.34 -18.75 14.25
CA THR A 150 3.37 -19.83 14.11
C THR A 150 4.10 -21.17 13.97
N ASP A 151 3.35 -22.26 13.84
CA ASP A 151 3.89 -23.62 13.66
C ASP A 151 4.39 -23.91 12.23
N GLY A 152 4.28 -22.96 11.32
CA GLY A 152 4.76 -23.08 9.95
C GLY A 152 3.87 -23.88 9.01
N GLN A 153 2.64 -24.16 9.41
CA GLN A 153 1.69 -24.91 8.58
C GLN A 153 0.85 -24.03 7.65
N GLU A 154 1.07 -22.70 7.68
CA GLU A 154 0.32 -21.80 6.82
C GLU A 154 0.76 -21.93 5.36
N GLU A 155 -0.22 -22.14 4.52
CA GLU A 155 -0.08 -22.03 3.07
C GLU A 155 -0.39 -20.61 2.62
N ARG A 156 0.49 -20.02 1.79
CA ARG A 156 0.35 -18.67 1.27
C ARG A 156 0.72 -18.62 -0.20
N GLU A 157 -0.04 -17.86 -0.96
CA GLU A 157 0.34 -17.50 -2.32
C GLU A 157 1.24 -16.26 -2.29
N PHE A 158 2.31 -16.28 -3.06
CA PHE A 158 3.27 -15.20 -3.15
C PHE A 158 3.40 -14.70 -4.60
N LEU A 159 3.41 -13.38 -4.75
CA LEU A 159 3.60 -12.70 -6.03
C LEU A 159 4.93 -11.94 -6.01
N TYR A 160 5.78 -12.16 -7.00
CA TYR A 160 7.02 -11.40 -7.13
C TYR A 160 6.73 -9.94 -7.48
N ALA A 161 7.48 -9.00 -6.88
CA ALA A 161 7.22 -7.57 -7.02
C ALA A 161 7.27 -7.07 -8.47
N GLN A 162 8.13 -7.64 -9.32
CA GLN A 162 8.16 -7.27 -10.73
C GLN A 162 6.89 -7.72 -11.47
N ASP A 163 6.42 -8.95 -11.22
CA ASP A 163 5.19 -9.46 -11.83
C ASP A 163 3.97 -8.64 -11.34
N CYS A 164 4.01 -8.19 -10.06
CA CYS A 164 3.02 -7.27 -9.53
C CYS A 164 3.01 -5.93 -10.28
N CYS A 165 4.17 -5.36 -10.61
CA CYS A 165 4.27 -4.14 -11.40
C CYS A 165 3.73 -4.32 -12.83
N GLU A 166 4.01 -5.47 -13.46
CA GLU A 166 3.50 -5.78 -14.79
C GLU A 166 1.98 -5.98 -14.80
N ALA A 167 1.43 -6.60 -13.74
CA ALA A 167 -0.01 -6.72 -13.56
C ALA A 167 -0.68 -5.34 -13.37
N LEU A 168 -0.09 -4.44 -12.57
CA LEU A 168 -0.59 -3.08 -12.40
C LEU A 168 -0.59 -2.28 -13.71
N GLU A 169 0.46 -2.42 -14.52
CA GLU A 169 0.51 -1.79 -15.86
C GLU A 169 -0.59 -2.31 -16.78
N THR A 170 -0.89 -3.60 -16.71
CA THR A 170 -2.00 -4.21 -17.48
C THR A 170 -3.36 -3.68 -17.05
N VAL A 171 -3.54 -3.39 -15.76
CA VAL A 171 -4.79 -2.80 -15.23
C VAL A 171 -5.00 -1.35 -15.71
N MET A 172 -3.92 -0.62 -16.01
CA MET A 172 -3.99 0.75 -16.50
C MET A 172 -4.45 0.82 -17.98
N ASN A 173 -4.12 -0.21 -18.78
CA ASN A 173 -4.41 -0.29 -20.23
C ASN A 173 -5.76 -0.96 -20.52
#